data_62f1f7e1c96a39f7d9cc07c0ee16a40c
#
_entry.id   62f1f7e1c96a39f7d9cc07c0ee16a40c
#
_cell.length_a   1.000
_cell.length_b   1.000
_cell.length_c   1.000
_cell.angle_alpha   90.00
_cell.angle_beta   90.00
_cell.angle_gamma   90.00
#
_symmetry.space_group_name_H-M   'P 1'
#
loop_
_entity.id
_entity.type
_entity.pdbx_description
1 polymer ?
#
loop_
_entity_poly.entity_id
_entity_poly.type
_entity_poly.pdbx_seq_one_letter_code
_entity_poly.pdbx_strand_id
1 'polypeptide(L)'
;MLKRIGLAFAVLVLLAAPAVAASPGALALVPEDATAVGFVRVADLRSNPFQLRVFEEMDKATAHGDAAHFLSEAGLDLRNDVDTLVACTAASSEARGRTLVLFEGRFDPGKLASALANRGAVKVSAAGGDYFRLKDGSESREPGAVAIVGPGLVAAGNESAVAAALARRGSGAAAFGAGAGLGREFHRVDPSSTAWVLVDVQKSHAYREGGAASGVLTALKSVSVAAMQATVESDALTVKAIGLSDDEDTRELLEDSLRGLTAAWRMAAQEKNPDLVSAIRKFKVVRDGEGVTISGTLPGDLIRSMTALAGTRSAK
;
A
#
# COMPACT_ATOMS: atom_id res chain seq x y z
N MET A 1 -2.81 -17.38 -4.16
CA MET A 1 -2.89 -16.69 -2.87
C MET A 1 -2.42 -15.23 -2.98
N LEU A 2 -1.24 -14.95 -3.49
CA LEU A 2 -0.72 -13.56 -3.68
C LEU A 2 -1.62 -12.64 -4.53
N LYS A 3 -2.37 -13.15 -5.53
CA LYS A 3 -3.29 -12.32 -6.34
C LYS A 3 -4.41 -11.64 -5.53
N ARG A 4 -4.84 -12.24 -4.42
CA ARG A 4 -5.86 -11.66 -3.53
C ARG A 4 -5.27 -10.64 -2.56
N ILE A 5 -3.99 -10.77 -2.24
CA ILE A 5 -3.26 -9.80 -1.39
C ILE A 5 -3.02 -8.49 -2.16
N GLY A 6 -2.68 -8.55 -3.45
CA GLY A 6 -2.48 -7.35 -4.28
C GLY A 6 -3.76 -6.52 -4.50
N LEU A 7 -4.93 -7.16 -4.59
CA LEU A 7 -6.21 -6.46 -4.75
C LEU A 7 -6.72 -5.89 -3.41
N ALA A 8 -6.48 -6.60 -2.30
CA ALA A 8 -6.77 -6.11 -0.95
C ALA A 8 -5.90 -4.89 -0.59
N PHE A 9 -4.68 -4.83 -1.11
CA PHE A 9 -3.76 -3.72 -0.87
C PHE A 9 -4.22 -2.39 -1.51
N ALA A 10 -4.84 -2.43 -2.68
CA ALA A 10 -5.38 -1.24 -3.34
C ALA A 10 -6.59 -0.64 -2.58
N VAL A 11 -7.32 -1.45 -1.80
CA VAL A 11 -8.44 -1.02 -0.96
C VAL A 11 -7.96 -0.60 0.44
N LEU A 12 -6.82 -1.15 0.91
CA LEU A 12 -6.28 -0.89 2.26
C LEU A 12 -5.70 0.53 2.43
N VAL A 13 -5.34 1.21 1.34
CA VAL A 13 -4.70 2.54 1.38
C VAL A 13 -5.65 3.67 1.83
N LEU A 14 -6.92 3.40 2.10
CA LEU A 14 -7.94 4.44 2.21
C LEU A 14 -8.49 4.74 3.63
N LEU A 15 -7.96 4.20 4.73
CA LEU A 15 -8.56 4.45 6.06
C LEU A 15 -7.54 4.46 7.23
N ALA A 16 -7.43 5.48 7.95
CA ALA A 16 -6.37 6.02 8.77
C ALA A 16 -6.58 6.52 10.19
N ALA A 17 -5.65 6.74 11.04
CA ALA A 17 -5.47 7.76 12.11
C ALA A 17 -4.28 7.56 13.08
N PRO A 18 -3.96 8.39 14.13
CA PRO A 18 -2.83 9.34 14.06
C PRO A 18 -1.46 8.85 14.61
N ALA A 19 -0.55 9.46 14.24
CA ALA A 19 0.88 9.81 14.18
C ALA A 19 1.88 9.12 15.13
N VAL A 20 2.70 8.26 14.53
CA VAL A 20 4.13 8.06 14.83
C VAL A 20 4.86 8.05 13.49
N ALA A 21 5.99 8.75 13.37
CA ALA A 21 6.70 8.90 12.09
C ALA A 21 7.00 7.54 11.43
N ALA A 22 6.99 7.52 10.09
CA ALA A 22 7.38 6.33 9.32
C ALA A 22 8.68 5.76 9.86
N SER A 23 8.69 4.48 10.21
CA SER A 23 9.88 3.88 10.79
C SER A 23 11.01 3.87 9.76
N PRO A 24 12.18 4.41 10.08
CA PRO A 24 13.35 4.38 9.17
C PRO A 24 13.77 2.96 8.78
N GLY A 25 13.45 1.97 9.61
CA GLY A 25 13.89 0.59 9.44
C GLY A 25 13.37 -0.08 8.18
N ALA A 26 12.04 -0.10 7.99
CA ALA A 26 11.43 -0.72 6.82
C ALA A 26 11.77 0.05 5.52
N LEU A 27 11.71 1.38 5.54
CA LEU A 27 12.00 2.20 4.36
C LEU A 27 13.46 2.08 3.89
N ALA A 28 14.40 1.72 4.77
CA ALA A 28 15.78 1.44 4.39
C ALA A 28 15.93 0.18 3.53
N LEU A 29 14.97 -0.74 3.58
CA LEU A 29 14.98 -1.98 2.82
C LEU A 29 14.29 -1.87 1.45
N VAL A 30 13.60 -0.78 1.16
CA VAL A 30 12.93 -0.55 -0.12
C VAL A 30 13.96 -0.47 -1.24
N PRO A 31 13.84 -1.28 -2.31
CA PRO A 31 14.77 -1.26 -3.45
C PRO A 31 14.81 0.11 -4.15
N GLU A 32 15.98 0.49 -4.69
CA GLU A 32 16.12 1.74 -5.45
C GLU A 32 15.36 1.74 -6.78
N ASP A 33 15.20 0.55 -7.36
CA ASP A 33 14.46 0.32 -8.59
C ASP A 33 12.95 0.08 -8.32
N ALA A 34 12.46 0.40 -7.14
CA ALA A 34 11.03 0.32 -6.83
C ALA A 34 10.23 1.17 -7.81
N THR A 35 9.18 0.56 -8.37
CA THR A 35 8.22 1.21 -9.27
C THR A 35 6.94 1.64 -8.57
N ALA A 36 6.65 1.05 -7.43
CA ALA A 36 5.61 1.50 -6.52
C ALA A 36 6.04 1.22 -5.07
N VAL A 37 5.70 2.12 -4.17
CA VAL A 37 5.89 1.98 -2.72
C VAL A 37 4.64 2.47 -2.02
N GLY A 38 4.04 1.63 -1.21
CA GLY A 38 2.92 1.96 -0.34
C GLY A 38 3.28 1.75 1.12
N PHE A 39 2.75 2.57 1.97
CA PHE A 39 2.97 2.59 3.40
C PHE A 39 1.64 2.68 4.14
N VAL A 40 1.48 1.91 5.20
CA VAL A 40 0.31 1.97 6.08
C VAL A 40 0.77 1.85 7.54
N ARG A 41 0.32 2.76 8.37
CA ARG A 41 0.51 2.74 9.81
C ARG A 41 -0.65 2.00 10.45
N VAL A 42 -0.50 0.68 10.60
CA VAL A 42 -1.53 -0.21 11.15
C VAL A 42 -1.85 0.12 12.60
N ALA A 43 -0.85 0.55 13.37
CA ALA A 43 -1.02 0.98 14.76
C ALA A 43 -2.08 2.08 14.90
N ASP A 44 -2.11 3.03 13.97
CA ASP A 44 -3.05 4.14 13.96
C ASP A 44 -4.48 3.68 13.65
N LEU A 45 -4.60 2.57 12.92
CA LEU A 45 -5.89 1.99 12.61
C LEU A 45 -6.57 1.34 13.82
N ARG A 46 -5.83 0.91 14.85
CA ARG A 46 -6.37 0.17 16.00
C ARG A 46 -7.35 0.95 16.86
N SER A 47 -7.19 2.25 16.94
CA SER A 47 -7.98 3.13 17.81
C SER A 47 -9.09 3.91 17.11
N ASN A 48 -9.28 3.69 15.80
CA ASN A 48 -10.17 4.51 15.00
C ASN A 48 -11.45 3.77 14.57
N PRO A 49 -12.62 4.40 14.61
CA PRO A 49 -13.89 3.80 14.18
C PRO A 49 -13.95 3.43 12.68
N PHE A 50 -13.00 3.89 11.87
CA PHE A 50 -12.86 3.48 10.46
C PHE A 50 -12.23 2.09 10.29
N GLN A 51 -11.72 1.50 11.37
CA GLN A 51 -10.99 0.23 11.43
C GLN A 51 -11.73 -0.97 10.86
N LEU A 52 -13.02 -1.02 11.13
CA LEU A 52 -13.80 -2.27 11.01
C LEU A 52 -13.60 -2.94 9.65
N ARG A 53 -13.58 -2.19 8.56
CA ARG A 53 -13.42 -2.78 7.23
C ARG A 53 -12.03 -3.23 6.87
N VAL A 54 -11.00 -2.46 7.26
CA VAL A 54 -9.62 -2.85 6.95
C VAL A 54 -9.29 -4.16 7.65
N PHE A 55 -9.65 -4.25 8.94
CA PHE A 55 -9.44 -5.47 9.69
C PHE A 55 -10.40 -6.60 9.30
N GLU A 56 -11.63 -6.31 8.92
CA GLU A 56 -12.54 -7.31 8.35
C GLU A 56 -12.01 -7.94 7.07
N GLU A 57 -11.42 -7.16 6.17
CA GLU A 57 -10.79 -7.72 4.97
C GLU A 57 -9.50 -8.47 5.28
N MET A 58 -8.70 -8.01 6.24
CA MET A 58 -7.56 -8.77 6.77
C MET A 58 -8.01 -10.09 7.40
N ASP A 59 -9.04 -10.04 8.27
CA ASP A 59 -9.58 -11.21 8.93
C ASP A 59 -10.15 -12.21 7.90
N LYS A 60 -10.90 -11.75 6.90
CA LYS A 60 -11.37 -12.60 5.79
C LYS A 60 -10.25 -13.26 5.00
N ALA A 61 -9.16 -12.53 4.76
CA ALA A 61 -8.00 -13.04 4.03
C ALA A 61 -7.20 -14.07 4.83
N THR A 62 -7.29 -14.02 6.16
CA THR A 62 -6.47 -14.81 7.10
C THR A 62 -7.28 -15.74 8.00
N ALA A 63 -8.63 -15.68 7.99
CA ALA A 63 -9.51 -16.44 8.88
C ALA A 63 -9.51 -17.95 8.62
N HIS A 64 -9.10 -18.40 7.45
CA HIS A 64 -9.25 -19.80 7.05
C HIS A 64 -8.02 -20.36 6.34
N GLY A 65 -7.84 -21.69 6.43
CA GLY A 65 -6.82 -22.42 5.69
C GLY A 65 -5.40 -22.22 6.23
N ASP A 66 -4.44 -22.38 5.36
CA ASP A 66 -3.01 -22.37 5.70
C ASP A 66 -2.52 -21.07 6.32
N ALA A 67 -3.14 -19.94 5.98
CA ALA A 67 -2.78 -18.64 6.55
C ALA A 67 -3.15 -18.55 8.03
N ALA A 68 -4.37 -18.97 8.41
CA ALA A 68 -4.81 -18.98 9.79
C ALA A 68 -3.95 -19.89 10.66
N HIS A 69 -3.65 -21.10 10.17
CA HIS A 69 -2.77 -22.03 10.86
C HIS A 69 -1.35 -21.47 11.03
N PHE A 70 -0.81 -20.84 9.99
CA PHE A 70 0.51 -20.22 10.08
C PHE A 70 0.55 -19.10 11.14
N LEU A 71 -0.41 -18.19 11.13
CA LEU A 71 -0.47 -17.09 12.08
C LEU A 71 -0.59 -17.61 13.52
N SER A 72 -1.42 -18.64 13.73
CA SER A 72 -1.58 -19.29 15.03
C SER A 72 -0.27 -19.95 15.50
N GLU A 73 0.42 -20.71 14.64
CA GLU A 73 1.72 -21.34 14.97
C GLU A 73 2.80 -20.31 15.25
N ALA A 74 2.84 -19.23 14.46
CA ALA A 74 3.78 -18.13 14.66
C ALA A 74 3.44 -17.29 15.90
N GLY A 75 2.27 -17.49 16.51
CA GLY A 75 1.76 -16.69 17.63
C GLY A 75 1.56 -15.24 17.21
N LEU A 76 1.07 -14.99 16.01
CA LEU A 76 1.03 -13.68 15.36
C LEU A 76 -0.40 -13.21 15.17
N ASP A 77 -0.73 -12.09 15.77
CA ASP A 77 -1.97 -11.35 15.54
C ASP A 77 -1.68 -10.12 14.67
N LEU A 78 -2.02 -10.20 13.38
CA LEU A 78 -1.73 -9.11 12.44
C LEU A 78 -2.33 -7.77 12.87
N ARG A 79 -3.47 -7.79 13.57
CA ARG A 79 -4.12 -6.57 14.07
C ARG A 79 -3.35 -5.93 15.22
N ASN A 80 -2.84 -6.74 16.13
CA ASN A 80 -2.23 -6.26 17.35
C ASN A 80 -0.70 -6.18 17.28
N ASP A 81 -0.06 -7.04 16.50
CA ASP A 81 1.38 -7.20 16.48
C ASP A 81 2.08 -6.45 15.33
N VAL A 82 1.34 -6.09 14.26
CA VAL A 82 1.89 -5.30 13.15
C VAL A 82 1.62 -3.83 13.39
N ASP A 83 2.64 -3.02 13.54
CA ASP A 83 2.52 -1.56 13.73
C ASP A 83 2.60 -0.80 12.41
N THR A 84 3.42 -1.27 11.49
CA THR A 84 3.64 -0.65 10.18
C THR A 84 3.74 -1.71 9.08
N LEU A 85 3.20 -1.39 7.92
CA LEU A 85 3.33 -2.19 6.71
C LEU A 85 3.86 -1.32 5.57
N VAL A 86 4.92 -1.79 4.92
CA VAL A 86 5.43 -1.21 3.67
C VAL A 86 5.35 -2.28 2.60
N ALA A 87 4.75 -1.97 1.46
CA ALA A 87 4.79 -2.85 0.30
C ALA A 87 5.39 -2.13 -0.88
N CYS A 88 6.24 -2.80 -1.61
CA CYS A 88 6.80 -2.24 -2.82
C CYS A 88 6.86 -3.27 -3.95
N THR A 89 6.81 -2.75 -5.17
CA THR A 89 7.08 -3.51 -6.37
C THR A 89 8.29 -2.91 -7.07
N ALA A 90 9.11 -3.75 -7.66
CA ALA A 90 10.24 -3.34 -8.47
C ALA A 90 10.14 -3.97 -9.86
N ALA A 91 10.80 -3.36 -10.84
CA ALA A 91 10.88 -3.91 -12.18
C ALA A 91 11.54 -5.30 -12.16
N SER A 92 11.06 -6.20 -13.00
CA SER A 92 11.65 -7.51 -13.24
C SER A 92 11.57 -7.83 -14.72
N SER A 93 12.47 -8.69 -15.19
CA SER A 93 12.35 -9.29 -16.52
C SER A 93 11.14 -10.22 -16.63
N GLU A 94 10.59 -10.67 -15.51
CA GLU A 94 9.37 -11.44 -15.47
C GLU A 94 8.13 -10.52 -15.54
N ALA A 95 7.07 -11.00 -16.17
CA ALA A 95 5.84 -10.26 -16.46
C ALA A 95 5.10 -9.69 -15.23
N ARG A 96 5.49 -10.07 -14.00
CA ARG A 96 4.78 -9.69 -12.76
C ARG A 96 5.55 -8.76 -11.82
N GLY A 97 6.80 -8.41 -12.14
CA GLY A 97 7.64 -7.64 -11.25
C GLY A 97 8.01 -8.39 -9.96
N ARG A 98 8.93 -7.84 -9.19
CA ARG A 98 9.31 -8.32 -7.86
C ARG A 98 8.48 -7.60 -6.82
N THR A 99 7.91 -8.33 -5.87
CA THR A 99 7.11 -7.78 -4.77
C THR A 99 7.82 -8.04 -3.45
N LEU A 100 7.91 -7.01 -2.62
CA LEU A 100 8.41 -7.07 -1.25
C LEU A 100 7.39 -6.43 -0.32
N VAL A 101 7.12 -7.09 0.79
CA VAL A 101 6.30 -6.57 1.89
C VAL A 101 7.12 -6.61 3.17
N LEU A 102 7.15 -5.50 3.87
CA LEU A 102 7.89 -5.33 5.11
C LEU A 102 6.90 -5.06 6.22
N PHE A 103 7.04 -5.80 7.31
CA PHE A 103 6.20 -5.68 8.50
C PHE A 103 7.06 -5.24 9.65
N GLU A 104 6.71 -4.12 10.27
CA GLU A 104 7.29 -3.71 11.55
C GLU A 104 6.27 -3.90 12.66
N GLY A 105 6.74 -4.37 13.82
CA GLY A 105 5.85 -4.65 14.94
C GLY A 105 6.50 -5.49 16.01
N ARG A 106 5.71 -6.25 16.72
CA ARG A 106 6.14 -7.13 17.82
C ARG A 106 6.05 -8.58 17.38
N PHE A 107 7.19 -9.13 16.99
CA PHE A 107 7.30 -10.51 16.53
C PHE A 107 8.16 -11.34 17.48
N ASP A 108 7.78 -12.59 17.69
CA ASP A 108 8.65 -13.60 18.29
C ASP A 108 9.46 -14.28 17.17
N PRO A 109 10.77 -13.95 17.03
CA PRO A 109 11.59 -14.51 15.95
C PRO A 109 11.69 -16.03 16.01
N GLY A 110 11.66 -16.62 17.22
CA GLY A 110 11.79 -18.07 17.41
C GLY A 110 10.52 -18.80 16.98
N LYS A 111 9.34 -18.31 17.38
CA LYS A 111 8.06 -18.87 16.96
C LYS A 111 7.88 -18.75 15.45
N LEU A 112 8.19 -17.59 14.88
CA LEU A 112 8.08 -17.37 13.44
C LEU A 112 9.01 -18.29 12.65
N ALA A 113 10.29 -18.43 13.08
CA ALA A 113 11.24 -19.35 12.45
C ALA A 113 10.78 -20.81 12.54
N SER A 114 10.24 -21.22 13.69
CA SER A 114 9.70 -22.58 13.91
C SER A 114 8.50 -22.84 13.02
N ALA A 115 7.55 -21.91 12.94
CA ALA A 115 6.37 -22.04 12.10
C ALA A 115 6.75 -22.14 10.59
N LEU A 116 7.75 -21.39 10.14
CA LEU A 116 8.29 -21.50 8.78
C LEU A 116 8.94 -22.87 8.52
N ALA A 117 9.78 -23.35 9.46
CA ALA A 117 10.44 -24.64 9.35
C ALA A 117 9.44 -25.81 9.34
N ASN A 118 8.42 -25.78 10.20
CA ASN A 118 7.35 -26.80 10.25
C ASN A 118 6.59 -26.92 8.92
N ARG A 119 6.57 -25.86 8.12
CA ARG A 119 5.98 -25.83 6.78
C ARG A 119 6.96 -26.21 5.67
N GLY A 120 8.13 -26.67 6.04
CA GLY A 120 9.15 -27.13 5.10
C GLY A 120 9.87 -25.98 4.39
N ALA A 121 9.82 -24.75 4.93
CA ALA A 121 10.65 -23.67 4.43
C ALA A 121 12.14 -23.98 4.68
N VAL A 122 12.97 -23.70 3.67
CA VAL A 122 14.41 -23.97 3.73
C VAL A 122 15.16 -22.71 4.10
N LYS A 123 15.97 -22.79 5.15
CA LYS A 123 16.84 -21.68 5.54
C LYS A 123 17.97 -21.52 4.52
N VAL A 124 18.13 -20.30 4.00
CA VAL A 124 19.16 -19.93 3.03
C VAL A 124 19.97 -18.79 3.59
N SER A 125 21.29 -18.88 3.51
CA SER A 125 22.20 -17.80 3.90
C SER A 125 22.56 -16.95 2.69
N ALA A 126 22.40 -15.64 2.82
CA ALA A 126 22.69 -14.67 1.78
C ALA A 126 23.51 -13.48 2.31
N ALA A 127 24.00 -12.65 1.39
CA ALA A 127 24.65 -11.41 1.77
C ALA A 127 23.65 -10.51 2.56
N GLY A 128 24.02 -10.12 3.76
CA GLY A 128 23.18 -9.28 4.62
C GLY A 128 22.27 -10.01 5.59
N GLY A 129 22.16 -11.32 5.54
CA GLY A 129 21.43 -12.14 6.51
C GLY A 129 20.77 -13.39 5.94
N ASP A 130 20.16 -14.17 6.82
CA ASP A 130 19.47 -15.41 6.47
C ASP A 130 18.00 -15.12 6.12
N TYR A 131 17.43 -15.94 5.24
CA TYR A 131 16.01 -15.97 4.97
C TYR A 131 15.49 -17.41 4.83
N PHE A 132 14.19 -17.58 4.89
CA PHE A 132 13.49 -18.84 4.66
C PHE A 132 12.86 -18.83 3.27
N ARG A 133 13.32 -19.72 2.39
CA ARG A 133 12.68 -19.97 1.10
C ARG A 133 11.45 -20.83 1.35
N LEU A 134 10.30 -20.38 0.89
CA LEU A 134 9.04 -21.12 1.02
C LEU A 134 9.00 -22.21 -0.04
N LYS A 135 8.46 -23.36 0.34
CA LYS A 135 8.20 -24.45 -0.59
C LYS A 135 6.99 -24.07 -1.44
N ASP A 136 7.23 -23.75 -2.70
CA ASP A 136 6.16 -23.43 -3.65
C ASP A 136 5.76 -24.70 -4.43
N GLY A 137 4.45 -24.90 -4.60
CA GLY A 137 3.91 -26.06 -5.34
C GLY A 137 3.95 -25.89 -6.87
N SER A 138 4.57 -24.82 -7.38
CA SER A 138 4.58 -24.48 -8.80
C SER A 138 6.00 -24.23 -9.29
N GLU A 139 6.53 -25.14 -10.09
CA GLU A 139 7.86 -25.04 -10.72
C GLU A 139 8.02 -23.84 -11.68
N SER A 140 6.91 -23.16 -12.02
CA SER A 140 6.91 -22.06 -13.00
C SER A 140 6.95 -20.66 -12.39
N ARG A 141 7.15 -20.53 -11.08
CA ARG A 141 7.18 -19.23 -10.39
C ARG A 141 8.41 -19.11 -9.49
N GLU A 142 8.95 -17.91 -9.42
CA GLU A 142 9.94 -17.57 -8.41
C GLU A 142 9.39 -17.90 -7.00
N PRO A 143 10.13 -18.63 -6.16
CA PRO A 143 9.70 -18.99 -4.81
C PRO A 143 9.43 -17.75 -3.96
N GLY A 144 8.48 -17.86 -3.04
CA GLY A 144 8.34 -16.91 -1.95
C GLY A 144 9.45 -17.06 -0.92
N ALA A 145 9.78 -15.98 -0.25
CA ALA A 145 10.74 -16.00 0.86
C ALA A 145 10.28 -15.10 2.02
N VAL A 146 10.76 -15.43 3.22
CA VAL A 146 10.56 -14.65 4.44
C VAL A 146 11.89 -14.48 5.16
N ALA A 147 12.27 -13.26 5.47
CA ALA A 147 13.43 -12.93 6.30
C ALA A 147 12.98 -12.29 7.61
N ILE A 148 13.52 -12.79 8.72
CA ILE A 148 13.38 -12.18 10.04
C ILE A 148 14.58 -11.25 10.19
N VAL A 149 14.38 -9.97 9.84
CA VAL A 149 15.47 -8.97 9.75
C VAL A 149 15.93 -8.52 11.12
N GLY A 150 15.05 -8.62 12.12
CA GLY A 150 15.32 -8.25 13.50
C GLY A 150 14.11 -8.52 14.39
N PRO A 151 14.17 -8.19 15.68
CA PRO A 151 13.09 -8.49 16.62
C PRO A 151 11.76 -7.77 16.32
N GLY A 152 11.80 -6.74 15.51
CA GLY A 152 10.61 -5.97 15.14
C GLY A 152 10.44 -5.79 13.64
N LEU A 153 11.18 -6.51 12.79
CA LEU A 153 11.12 -6.31 11.34
C LEU A 153 11.18 -7.65 10.59
N VAL A 154 10.17 -7.89 9.77
CA VAL A 154 10.05 -9.06 8.89
C VAL A 154 9.89 -8.60 7.45
N ALA A 155 10.60 -9.23 6.54
CA ALA A 155 10.48 -9.04 5.10
C ALA A 155 9.91 -10.30 4.45
N ALA A 156 8.91 -10.15 3.59
CA ALA A 156 8.30 -11.26 2.86
C ALA A 156 8.05 -10.87 1.40
N GLY A 157 8.20 -11.80 0.47
CA GLY A 157 7.98 -11.49 -0.95
C GLY A 157 8.59 -12.54 -1.88
N ASN A 158 8.91 -12.13 -3.10
CA ASN A 158 9.72 -12.95 -3.99
C ASN A 158 11.11 -13.17 -3.40
N GLU A 159 11.71 -14.31 -3.64
CA GLU A 159 13.05 -14.64 -3.09
C GLU A 159 14.09 -13.59 -3.47
N SER A 160 14.13 -13.18 -4.74
CA SER A 160 15.06 -12.17 -5.23
C SER A 160 14.84 -10.81 -4.56
N ALA A 161 13.59 -10.43 -4.28
CA ALA A 161 13.26 -9.18 -3.60
C ALA A 161 13.70 -9.20 -2.13
N VAL A 162 13.48 -10.30 -1.43
CA VAL A 162 13.91 -10.48 -0.03
C VAL A 162 15.44 -10.49 0.05
N ALA A 163 16.12 -11.23 -0.83
CA ALA A 163 17.58 -11.25 -0.88
C ALA A 163 18.18 -9.86 -1.18
N ALA A 164 17.58 -9.11 -2.11
CA ALA A 164 18.01 -7.74 -2.42
C ALA A 164 17.81 -6.78 -1.22
N ALA A 165 16.70 -6.90 -0.49
CA ALA A 165 16.46 -6.12 0.73
C ALA A 165 17.51 -6.39 1.81
N LEU A 166 17.87 -7.67 2.02
CA LEU A 166 18.91 -8.06 2.97
C LEU A 166 20.29 -7.52 2.55
N ALA A 167 20.64 -7.65 1.26
CA ALA A 167 21.90 -7.12 0.73
C ALA A 167 21.99 -5.58 0.91
N ARG A 168 20.89 -4.87 0.69
CA ARG A 168 20.79 -3.43 0.91
C ARG A 168 21.05 -3.06 2.39
N ARG A 169 20.45 -3.80 3.33
CA ARG A 169 20.72 -3.64 4.74
C ARG A 169 22.21 -3.80 5.06
N GLY A 170 22.84 -4.84 4.52
CA GLY A 170 24.25 -5.13 4.73
C GLY A 170 25.20 -4.07 4.16
N SER A 171 24.80 -3.38 3.11
CA SER A 171 25.61 -2.32 2.47
C SER A 171 25.50 -0.95 3.13
N GLY A 172 24.57 -0.75 4.09
CA GLY A 172 24.30 0.57 4.68
C GLY A 172 23.75 1.59 3.68
N ALA A 173 23.08 1.12 2.63
CA ALA A 173 22.49 1.97 1.60
C ALA A 173 21.50 2.99 2.18
N ALA A 174 21.41 4.15 1.57
CA ALA A 174 20.52 5.22 2.00
C ALA A 174 19.05 4.78 2.03
N ALA A 175 18.28 5.25 3.01
CA ALA A 175 16.85 4.96 3.10
C ALA A 175 16.09 5.51 1.89
N PHE A 176 14.92 4.90 1.61
CA PHE A 176 13.99 5.44 0.62
C PHE A 176 13.70 6.92 0.92
N GLY A 177 13.75 7.74 -0.10
CA GLY A 177 13.63 9.20 0.03
C GLY A 177 14.95 9.97 -0.05
N ALA A 178 16.08 9.33 0.26
CA ALA A 178 17.42 9.92 0.07
C ALA A 178 18.11 9.43 -1.21
N GLY A 179 17.47 8.54 -1.95
CA GLY A 179 18.04 7.83 -3.09
C GLY A 179 17.60 8.34 -4.46
N ALA A 180 17.88 7.53 -5.48
CA ALA A 180 17.49 7.73 -6.87
C ALA A 180 16.06 7.20 -7.15
N GLY A 181 15.65 7.27 -8.40
CA GLY A 181 14.37 6.70 -8.85
C GLY A 181 13.16 7.31 -8.16
N LEU A 182 12.21 6.46 -7.80
CA LEU A 182 10.96 6.88 -7.15
C LEU A 182 11.20 7.53 -5.77
N GLY A 183 12.30 7.21 -5.11
CA GLY A 183 12.66 7.82 -3.82
C GLY A 183 12.84 9.33 -3.87
N ARG A 184 13.20 9.90 -5.03
CA ARG A 184 13.30 11.37 -5.20
C ARG A 184 11.96 12.08 -4.99
N GLU A 185 10.87 11.40 -5.29
CA GLU A 185 9.53 11.94 -5.19
C GLU A 185 8.91 11.74 -3.78
N PHE A 186 9.68 11.18 -2.84
CA PHE A 186 9.20 10.95 -1.48
C PHE A 186 8.72 12.23 -0.76
N HIS A 187 9.29 13.37 -1.12
CA HIS A 187 8.85 14.68 -0.60
C HIS A 187 7.42 15.07 -1.04
N ARG A 188 6.81 14.37 -1.98
CA ARG A 188 5.42 14.58 -2.44
C ARG A 188 4.37 14.04 -1.48
N VAL A 189 4.76 13.14 -0.60
CA VAL A 189 3.91 12.60 0.45
C VAL A 189 4.39 13.08 1.81
N ASP A 190 3.47 13.19 2.74
CA ASP A 190 3.80 13.43 4.14
C ASP A 190 4.08 12.09 4.82
N PRO A 191 5.31 11.83 5.26
CA PRO A 191 5.66 10.59 5.98
C PRO A 191 4.90 10.38 7.28
N SER A 192 4.32 11.47 7.83
CA SER A 192 3.47 11.40 9.03
C SER A 192 2.03 10.99 8.72
N SER A 193 1.62 10.96 7.46
CA SER A 193 0.32 10.46 7.05
C SER A 193 0.13 9.01 7.47
N THR A 194 -1.11 8.63 7.76
CA THR A 194 -1.44 7.26 8.17
C THR A 194 -1.21 6.25 7.06
N ALA A 195 -1.46 6.64 5.83
CA ALA A 195 -1.12 5.84 4.67
C ALA A 195 -0.67 6.75 3.53
N TRP A 196 0.26 6.26 2.73
CA TRP A 196 0.63 6.91 1.48
C TRP A 196 1.08 5.87 0.45
N VAL A 197 1.02 6.27 -0.80
CA VAL A 197 1.54 5.49 -1.93
C VAL A 197 2.22 6.42 -2.94
N LEU A 198 3.34 5.95 -3.47
CA LEU A 198 4.05 6.54 -4.59
C LEU A 198 4.15 5.49 -5.70
N VAL A 199 3.88 5.90 -6.94
CA VAL A 199 3.92 5.01 -8.10
C VAL A 199 4.61 5.73 -9.27
N ASP A 200 5.64 5.11 -9.83
CA ASP A 200 6.14 5.42 -11.16
C ASP A 200 5.17 4.78 -12.16
N VAL A 201 4.27 5.59 -12.71
CA VAL A 201 3.16 5.10 -13.52
C VAL A 201 3.66 4.46 -14.81
N GLN A 202 4.72 5.02 -15.38
CA GLN A 202 5.26 4.54 -16.66
C GLN A 202 5.98 3.21 -16.52
N LYS A 203 6.60 2.93 -15.35
CA LYS A 203 7.30 1.68 -15.08
C LYS A 203 6.43 0.63 -14.40
N SER A 204 5.27 0.99 -13.85
CA SER A 204 4.40 0.08 -13.12
C SER A 204 3.71 -0.93 -14.05
N HIS A 205 3.93 -2.23 -13.83
CA HIS A 205 3.25 -3.30 -14.56
C HIS A 205 1.74 -3.35 -14.27
N ALA A 206 1.31 -2.99 -13.07
CA ALA A 206 -0.10 -2.99 -12.69
C ALA A 206 -0.95 -2.10 -13.59
N TYR A 207 -0.33 -1.09 -14.19
CA TYR A 207 -0.97 -0.15 -15.08
C TYR A 207 -1.03 -0.66 -16.55
N ARG A 208 -0.07 -1.47 -16.97
CA ARG A 208 -0.02 -2.02 -18.34
C ARG A 208 -1.07 -3.10 -18.60
N GLU A 209 -1.46 -3.85 -17.56
CA GLU A 209 -2.44 -4.95 -17.66
C GLU A 209 -3.90 -4.50 -17.40
N GLY A 210 -4.12 -3.31 -16.83
CA GLY A 210 -5.44 -2.76 -16.59
C GLY A 210 -6.05 -2.20 -17.87
N GLY A 211 -6.97 -2.95 -18.49
CA GLY A 211 -7.73 -2.51 -19.64
C GLY A 211 -8.40 -1.15 -19.41
N ALA A 212 -8.30 -0.27 -20.38
CA ALA A 212 -8.79 1.10 -20.34
C ALA A 212 -10.32 1.15 -20.13
N ALA A 213 -10.75 1.36 -18.91
CA ALA A 213 -12.16 1.38 -18.56
C ALA A 213 -12.77 2.81 -18.38
N SER A 214 -11.96 3.88 -18.31
CA SER A 214 -12.49 5.25 -18.18
C SER A 214 -11.52 6.31 -18.69
N GLY A 215 -12.03 7.49 -19.07
CA GLY A 215 -11.24 8.63 -19.54
C GLY A 215 -10.20 9.11 -18.51
N VAL A 216 -10.48 8.95 -17.21
CA VAL A 216 -9.52 9.25 -16.11
C VAL A 216 -8.30 8.34 -16.20
N LEU A 217 -8.47 7.04 -16.51
CA LEU A 217 -7.35 6.11 -16.70
C LEU A 217 -6.52 6.45 -17.92
N THR A 218 -7.14 7.03 -18.94
CA THR A 218 -6.42 7.50 -20.14
C THR A 218 -5.56 8.72 -19.82
N ALA A 219 -6.08 9.69 -19.07
CA ALA A 219 -5.30 10.85 -18.62
C ALA A 219 -4.13 10.44 -17.68
N LEU A 220 -4.33 9.42 -16.84
CA LEU A 220 -3.26 8.87 -16.01
C LEU A 220 -2.10 8.24 -16.80
N LYS A 221 -2.33 7.83 -18.07
CA LYS A 221 -1.26 7.25 -18.92
C LYS A 221 -0.10 8.20 -19.19
N SER A 222 -0.36 9.47 -19.19
CA SER A 222 0.64 10.49 -19.46
C SER A 222 1.26 11.06 -18.17
N VAL A 223 0.81 10.58 -17.00
CA VAL A 223 1.39 10.90 -15.70
C VAL A 223 2.68 10.12 -15.52
N SER A 224 3.75 10.78 -15.12
CA SER A 224 5.05 10.13 -14.84
C SER A 224 5.03 9.47 -13.46
N VAL A 225 4.61 10.21 -12.44
CA VAL A 225 4.52 9.74 -11.05
C VAL A 225 3.16 10.12 -10.48
N ALA A 226 2.54 9.18 -9.81
CA ALA A 226 1.36 9.42 -8.98
C ALA A 226 1.71 9.23 -7.50
N ALA A 227 1.25 10.18 -6.67
CA ALA A 227 1.32 10.10 -5.23
C ALA A 227 -0.07 10.23 -4.62
N MET A 228 -0.34 9.49 -3.57
CA MET A 228 -1.56 9.65 -2.78
C MET A 228 -1.23 9.47 -1.31
N GLN A 229 -1.88 10.26 -0.47
CA GLN A 229 -1.79 10.12 0.98
C GLN A 229 -3.16 10.27 1.62
N ALA A 230 -3.31 9.63 2.76
CA ALA A 230 -4.50 9.68 3.59
C ALA A 230 -4.10 9.87 5.05
N THR A 231 -4.71 10.85 5.69
CA THR A 231 -4.51 11.13 7.11
C THR A 231 -5.86 11.16 7.79
N VAL A 232 -5.98 10.46 8.90
CA VAL A 232 -7.18 10.56 9.72
C VAL A 232 -6.83 11.37 10.96
N GLU A 233 -7.58 12.43 11.17
CA GLU A 233 -7.51 13.28 12.34
C GLU A 233 -8.86 13.21 13.06
N SER A 234 -8.80 12.82 14.34
CA SER A 234 -10.00 12.74 15.21
C SER A 234 -11.18 12.00 14.57
N ASP A 235 -12.03 12.67 13.84
CA ASP A 235 -13.22 12.13 13.18
C ASP A 235 -13.32 12.59 11.72
N ALA A 236 -12.23 12.66 11.03
CA ALA A 236 -12.17 13.07 9.62
C ALA A 236 -11.06 12.33 8.86
N LEU A 237 -11.28 12.06 7.58
CA LEU A 237 -10.30 11.52 6.63
C LEU A 237 -9.91 12.61 5.64
N THR A 238 -8.67 13.07 5.72
CA THR A 238 -8.10 13.95 4.71
C THR A 238 -7.34 13.13 3.67
N VAL A 239 -7.66 13.36 2.40
CA VAL A 239 -7.03 12.70 1.27
C VAL A 239 -6.38 13.74 0.38
N LYS A 240 -5.18 13.48 -0.08
CA LYS A 240 -4.49 14.25 -1.12
C LYS A 240 -3.91 13.29 -2.14
N ALA A 241 -4.14 13.57 -3.42
CA ALA A 241 -3.48 12.83 -4.51
C ALA A 241 -2.88 13.84 -5.49
N ILE A 242 -1.73 13.49 -6.07
CA ILE A 242 -1.03 14.30 -7.07
C ILE A 242 -0.62 13.41 -8.24
N GLY A 243 -0.80 13.90 -9.46
CA GLY A 243 -0.24 13.33 -10.67
C GLY A 243 0.75 14.30 -11.30
N LEU A 244 1.99 13.86 -11.52
CA LEU A 244 3.07 14.67 -12.08
C LEU A 244 3.15 14.45 -13.59
N SER A 245 3.32 15.55 -14.34
CA SER A 245 3.60 15.50 -15.78
C SER A 245 4.40 16.73 -16.19
N ASP A 246 5.40 16.54 -17.04
CA ASP A 246 6.18 17.64 -17.64
C ASP A 246 5.41 18.31 -18.78
N ASP A 247 4.37 17.66 -19.31
CA ASP A 247 3.56 18.14 -20.42
C ASP A 247 2.36 18.96 -19.94
N GLU A 248 2.24 20.21 -20.43
CA GLU A 248 1.16 21.12 -20.03
C GLU A 248 -0.23 20.64 -20.47
N ASP A 249 -0.36 20.12 -21.70
CA ASP A 249 -1.63 19.64 -22.23
C ASP A 249 -2.12 18.44 -21.40
N THR A 250 -1.18 17.59 -20.97
CA THR A 250 -1.49 16.48 -20.06
C THR A 250 -1.96 16.98 -18.69
N ARG A 251 -1.32 18.03 -18.12
CA ARG A 251 -1.77 18.61 -16.84
C ARG A 251 -3.17 19.22 -16.96
N GLU A 252 -3.47 19.89 -18.06
CA GLU A 252 -4.81 20.42 -18.32
C GLU A 252 -5.85 19.31 -18.44
N LEU A 253 -5.56 18.28 -19.24
CA LEU A 253 -6.46 17.12 -19.39
C LEU A 253 -6.70 16.40 -18.07
N LEU A 254 -5.67 16.27 -17.23
CA LEU A 254 -5.79 15.66 -15.92
C LEU A 254 -6.64 16.51 -14.97
N GLU A 255 -6.45 17.83 -14.98
CA GLU A 255 -7.26 18.76 -14.19
C GLU A 255 -8.75 18.67 -14.58
N ASP A 256 -9.07 18.72 -15.88
CA ASP A 256 -10.42 18.62 -16.40
C ASP A 256 -11.05 17.26 -16.07
N SER A 257 -10.28 16.18 -16.20
CA SER A 257 -10.72 14.83 -15.86
C SER A 257 -11.07 14.71 -14.37
N LEU A 258 -10.25 15.26 -13.47
CA LEU A 258 -10.51 15.23 -12.02
C LEU A 258 -11.69 16.13 -11.65
N ARG A 259 -11.86 17.28 -12.28
CA ARG A 259 -13.03 18.15 -12.10
C ARG A 259 -14.31 17.46 -12.60
N GLY A 260 -14.24 16.82 -13.77
CA GLY A 260 -15.34 16.03 -14.30
C GLY A 260 -15.72 14.86 -13.39
N LEU A 261 -14.75 14.13 -12.85
CA LEU A 261 -14.97 13.05 -11.90
C LEU A 261 -15.64 13.54 -10.60
N THR A 262 -15.17 14.65 -10.04
CA THR A 262 -15.80 15.24 -8.83
C THR A 262 -17.21 15.72 -9.10
N ALA A 263 -17.51 16.25 -10.30
CA ALA A 263 -18.85 16.63 -10.71
C ALA A 263 -19.77 15.40 -10.85
N ALA A 264 -19.27 14.33 -11.49
CA ALA A 264 -20.01 13.07 -11.63
C ALA A 264 -20.32 12.43 -10.26
N TRP A 265 -19.37 12.43 -9.34
CA TRP A 265 -19.60 11.94 -7.97
C TRP A 265 -20.67 12.75 -7.23
N ARG A 266 -20.66 14.08 -7.37
CA ARG A 266 -21.70 14.94 -6.80
C ARG A 266 -23.09 14.59 -7.34
N MET A 267 -23.20 14.41 -8.67
CA MET A 267 -24.47 14.04 -9.29
C MET A 267 -24.95 12.66 -8.81
N ALA A 268 -24.05 11.67 -8.75
CA ALA A 268 -24.39 10.33 -8.27
C ALA A 268 -24.79 10.29 -6.78
N ALA A 269 -24.29 11.23 -5.99
CA ALA A 269 -24.61 11.35 -4.57
C ALA A 269 -25.85 12.19 -4.27
N GLN A 270 -26.28 13.02 -5.21
CA GLN A 270 -27.27 14.07 -4.98
C GLN A 270 -28.61 13.58 -4.42
N GLU A 271 -29.10 12.43 -4.89
CA GLU A 271 -30.35 11.85 -4.45
C GLU A 271 -30.22 10.95 -3.22
N LYS A 272 -29.00 10.49 -2.92
CA LYS A 272 -28.75 9.40 -1.94
C LYS A 272 -28.09 9.87 -0.67
N ASN A 273 -27.26 10.91 -0.73
CA ASN A 273 -26.46 11.35 0.41
C ASN A 273 -26.07 12.85 0.28
N PRO A 274 -26.91 13.77 0.76
CA PRO A 274 -26.64 15.22 0.73
C PRO A 274 -25.33 15.61 1.43
N ASP A 275 -24.94 14.91 2.50
CA ASP A 275 -23.72 15.20 3.26
C ASP A 275 -22.46 14.84 2.43
N LEU A 276 -22.53 13.75 1.65
CA LEU A 276 -21.49 13.41 0.68
C LEU A 276 -21.35 14.48 -0.39
N VAL A 277 -22.44 14.99 -0.91
CA VAL A 277 -22.40 16.11 -1.87
C VAL A 277 -21.71 17.33 -1.27
N SER A 278 -22.04 17.67 -0.01
CA SER A 278 -21.43 18.78 0.72
C SER A 278 -19.93 18.55 0.96
N ALA A 279 -19.52 17.34 1.26
CA ALA A 279 -18.11 16.98 1.42
C ALA A 279 -17.36 17.05 0.08
N ILE A 280 -17.91 16.48 -1.01
CA ILE A 280 -17.28 16.52 -2.34
C ILE A 280 -17.13 17.94 -2.88
N ARG A 281 -18.05 18.87 -2.55
CA ARG A 281 -17.92 20.29 -2.92
C ARG A 281 -16.68 20.96 -2.33
N LYS A 282 -16.14 20.44 -1.23
CA LYS A 282 -14.94 20.97 -0.58
C LYS A 282 -13.64 20.43 -1.18
N PHE A 283 -13.74 19.44 -2.07
CA PHE A 283 -12.56 18.93 -2.78
C PHE A 283 -12.03 20.02 -3.71
N LYS A 284 -10.73 20.21 -3.65
CA LYS A 284 -9.99 21.18 -4.47
C LYS A 284 -9.15 20.44 -5.49
N VAL A 285 -9.23 20.88 -6.73
CA VAL A 285 -8.34 20.47 -7.80
C VAL A 285 -7.49 21.68 -8.16
N VAL A 286 -6.18 21.54 -8.07
CA VAL A 286 -5.21 22.62 -8.29
C VAL A 286 -4.15 22.10 -9.26
N ARG A 287 -3.92 22.84 -10.35
CA ARG A 287 -2.83 22.62 -11.30
C ARG A 287 -1.69 23.58 -10.96
N ASP A 288 -0.47 23.11 -11.05
CA ASP A 288 0.76 23.90 -10.97
C ASP A 288 1.73 23.53 -12.10
N GLY A 289 2.94 24.06 -12.05
CA GLY A 289 3.96 23.82 -13.09
C GLY A 289 4.51 22.38 -13.12
N GLU A 290 4.19 21.55 -12.14
CA GLU A 290 4.72 20.18 -12.04
C GLU A 290 3.64 19.12 -12.18
N GLY A 291 2.37 19.45 -11.83
CA GLY A 291 1.31 18.46 -11.86
C GLY A 291 -0.06 18.97 -11.48
N VAL A 292 -0.95 18.04 -11.15
CA VAL A 292 -2.31 18.33 -10.69
C VAL A 292 -2.56 17.63 -9.36
N THR A 293 -2.97 18.41 -8.37
CA THR A 293 -3.33 17.93 -7.04
C THR A 293 -4.83 17.95 -6.84
N ILE A 294 -5.40 16.86 -6.34
CA ILE A 294 -6.73 16.83 -5.76
C ILE A 294 -6.63 16.60 -4.26
N SER A 295 -7.35 17.38 -3.46
CA SER A 295 -7.38 17.21 -2.00
C SER A 295 -8.76 17.50 -1.44
N GLY A 296 -9.11 16.83 -0.34
CA GLY A 296 -10.38 17.03 0.36
C GLY A 296 -10.46 16.27 1.66
N THR A 297 -11.44 16.62 2.47
CA THR A 297 -11.69 16.00 3.77
C THR A 297 -13.10 15.43 3.81
N LEU A 298 -13.21 14.19 4.24
CA LEU A 298 -14.47 13.47 4.47
C LEU A 298 -14.70 13.38 5.98
N PRO A 299 -15.85 13.86 6.49
CA PRO A 299 -16.24 13.67 7.89
C PRO A 299 -16.38 12.16 8.23
N GLY A 300 -16.05 11.81 9.46
CA GLY A 300 -16.05 10.41 9.87
C GLY A 300 -17.43 9.77 9.96
N ASP A 301 -18.45 10.51 10.34
CA ASP A 301 -19.84 10.05 10.32
C ASP A 301 -20.29 9.72 8.89
N LEU A 302 -19.88 10.49 7.90
CA LEU A 302 -20.13 10.20 6.51
C LEU A 302 -19.47 8.89 6.07
N ILE A 303 -18.22 8.66 6.47
CA ILE A 303 -17.51 7.42 6.13
C ILE A 303 -18.19 6.23 6.80
N ARG A 304 -18.57 6.35 8.07
CA ARG A 304 -19.33 5.31 8.81
C ARG A 304 -20.65 4.98 8.11
N SER A 305 -21.40 5.98 7.65
CA SER A 305 -22.67 5.77 6.94
C SER A 305 -22.46 5.06 5.60
N MET A 306 -21.43 5.43 4.84
CA MET A 306 -21.08 4.80 3.55
C MET A 306 -20.66 3.33 3.74
N THR A 307 -19.92 3.02 4.81
CA THR A 307 -19.50 1.66 5.09
C THR A 307 -20.67 0.77 5.53
N ALA A 308 -21.62 1.28 6.31
CA ALA A 308 -22.81 0.55 6.70
C ALA A 308 -23.69 0.19 5.48
N LEU A 309 -23.88 1.12 4.54
CA LEU A 309 -24.68 0.89 3.32
C LEU A 309 -24.07 -0.14 2.36
N ALA A 310 -22.75 -0.26 2.33
CA ALA A 310 -22.09 -1.23 1.47
C ALA A 310 -22.05 -2.64 2.07
N GLY A 311 -22.07 -2.77 3.41
CA GLY A 311 -22.20 -4.05 4.11
C GLY A 311 -23.54 -4.75 3.86
N THR A 312 -24.63 -3.99 3.77
CA THR A 312 -25.97 -4.52 3.48
C THR A 312 -26.17 -5.01 2.05
N ARG A 313 -25.32 -4.60 1.10
CA ARG A 313 -25.35 -5.07 -0.30
C ARG A 313 -24.58 -6.37 -0.53
N SER A 314 -23.62 -6.70 0.32
CA SER A 314 -22.82 -7.94 0.21
C SER A 314 -23.51 -9.14 0.84
N ALA A 315 -24.60 -8.93 1.57
CA ALA A 315 -25.38 -9.98 2.26
C ALA A 315 -26.64 -10.42 1.50
N LYS A 316 -26.83 -9.96 0.27
CA LYS A 316 -27.85 -10.42 -0.68
C LYS A 316 -27.19 -11.04 -1.92
#